data_dba32da569dfe99585ed0421f0135913
#
_entry.id   dba32da569dfe99585ed0421f0135913
#
_cell.length_a   1.000
_cell.length_b   1.000
_cell.length_c   1.000
_cell.angle_alpha   90.00
_cell.angle_beta   90.00
_cell.angle_gamma   90.00
#
_symmetry.space_group_name_H-M   'P 1'
#
loop_
_entity.id
_entity.type
_entity.pdbx_description
1 polymer ?
#
loop_
_entity_poly.entity_id
_entity_poly.type
_entity_poly.pdbx_seq_one_letter_code
_entity_poly.pdbx_strand_id
1 'polypeptide(L)'
;DINRDIIEKAVSYGCNLIVSHHPLIFSPLKSVDFDTRLGSYLELLIKNEINVVSYHTNIDKAEQGLSYEMAKRLQGENIRATDAEFGVLFDVKPIKLNDFAKKTAEVFSDKSIKISGIGDKTIKTVFAVSGSGGRDADAYKTAKENADVFLTAEVKHSFFLEAEHDGLSIIELSHHGSEAIVCDIFERALKPLDVKIIKANSECPFRTLEEI
;
A
#
# COMPACT_ATOMS: atom_id res chain seq x y z
N ASP A 1 3.74 -7.91 5.03
CA ASP A 1 5.14 -8.39 5.15
C ASP A 1 5.22 -9.72 5.89
N ILE A 2 6.20 -10.56 5.51
CA ILE A 2 6.50 -11.80 6.23
C ILE A 2 7.57 -11.52 7.28
N ASN A 3 7.25 -11.82 8.52
CA ASN A 3 8.16 -11.77 9.66
C ASN A 3 8.03 -13.06 10.48
N ARG A 4 8.82 -13.17 11.55
CA ARG A 4 8.79 -14.35 12.43
C ARG A 4 7.39 -14.61 12.98
N ASP A 5 6.71 -13.58 13.47
CA ASP A 5 5.39 -13.71 14.11
C ASP A 5 4.33 -14.25 13.12
N ILE A 6 4.38 -13.81 11.85
CA ILE A 6 3.50 -14.31 10.79
C ILE A 6 3.78 -15.79 10.50
N ILE A 7 5.05 -16.20 10.46
CA ILE A 7 5.42 -17.60 10.24
C ILE A 7 4.97 -18.47 11.43
N GLU A 8 5.21 -18.02 12.66
CA GLU A 8 4.79 -18.75 13.88
C GLU A 8 3.26 -18.86 13.98
N LYS A 9 2.53 -17.81 13.60
CA LYS A 9 1.07 -17.87 13.45
C LYS A 9 0.65 -18.92 12.40
N ALA A 10 1.29 -18.93 11.22
CA ALA A 10 0.98 -19.93 10.20
C ALA A 10 1.20 -21.35 10.71
N VAL A 11 2.30 -21.61 11.43
CA VAL A 11 2.56 -22.90 12.10
C VAL A 11 1.45 -23.23 13.10
N SER A 12 1.10 -22.31 13.99
CA SER A 12 0.10 -22.54 15.04
C SER A 12 -1.30 -22.83 14.53
N TYR A 13 -1.64 -22.31 13.36
CA TYR A 13 -2.92 -22.55 12.69
C TYR A 13 -2.89 -23.73 11.71
N GLY A 14 -1.75 -24.41 11.54
CA GLY A 14 -1.58 -25.50 10.60
C GLY A 14 -1.69 -25.06 9.14
N CYS A 15 -1.28 -23.84 8.83
CA CYS A 15 -1.24 -23.36 7.44
C CYS A 15 -0.04 -23.95 6.71
N ASN A 16 -0.23 -24.32 5.45
CA ASN A 16 0.83 -24.83 4.56
C ASN A 16 1.22 -23.84 3.45
N LEU A 17 0.56 -22.67 3.40
CA LEU A 17 0.83 -21.61 2.45
C LEU A 17 0.70 -20.24 3.10
N ILE A 18 1.66 -19.37 2.86
CA ILE A 18 1.58 -17.93 3.14
C ILE A 18 1.47 -17.20 1.81
N VAL A 19 0.44 -16.36 1.67
CA VAL A 19 0.30 -15.43 0.55
C VAL A 19 0.65 -14.03 1.04
N SER A 20 1.61 -13.39 0.42
CA SER A 20 2.09 -12.05 0.82
C SER A 20 2.13 -11.08 -0.35
N HIS A 21 2.19 -9.79 -0.04
CA HIS A 21 2.47 -8.75 -1.03
C HIS A 21 3.97 -8.68 -1.32
N HIS A 22 4.76 -8.31 -0.34
CA HIS A 22 6.21 -8.28 -0.49
C HIS A 22 6.82 -9.68 -0.47
N PRO A 23 7.73 -9.99 -1.39
CA PRO A 23 8.44 -11.26 -1.39
C PRO A 23 9.40 -11.36 -0.19
N LEU A 24 9.43 -12.52 0.44
CA LEU A 24 10.39 -12.79 1.52
C LEU A 24 11.84 -12.68 1.02
N ILE A 25 12.10 -13.16 -0.19
CA ILE A 25 13.40 -13.04 -0.88
C ILE A 25 13.24 -12.00 -1.98
N PHE A 26 13.59 -10.75 -1.69
CA PHE A 26 13.51 -9.65 -2.65
C PHE A 26 14.68 -9.66 -3.65
N SER A 27 15.87 -9.96 -3.17
CA SER A 27 17.08 -10.05 -4.00
C SER A 27 17.65 -11.46 -3.97
N PRO A 28 18.27 -11.95 -5.07
CA PRO A 28 18.86 -13.27 -5.12
C PRO A 28 19.83 -13.53 -3.96
N LEU A 29 19.70 -14.67 -3.31
CA LEU A 29 20.60 -15.06 -2.23
C LEU A 29 21.87 -15.71 -2.80
N LYS A 30 23.03 -15.31 -2.26
CA LYS A 30 24.31 -15.95 -2.56
C LYS A 30 24.60 -17.15 -1.67
N SER A 31 24.00 -17.18 -0.49
CA SER A 31 24.10 -18.25 0.50
C SER A 31 22.86 -18.26 1.39
N VAL A 32 22.57 -19.39 2.00
CA VAL A 32 21.55 -19.52 3.05
C VAL A 32 22.29 -19.80 4.36
N ASP A 33 22.25 -18.82 5.26
CA ASP A 33 22.88 -18.89 6.57
C ASP A 33 21.77 -18.73 7.62
N PHE A 34 21.50 -19.77 8.40
CA PHE A 34 20.40 -19.83 9.37
C PHE A 34 20.61 -18.94 10.59
N ASP A 35 21.82 -18.43 10.81
CA ASP A 35 22.10 -17.44 11.86
C ASP A 35 21.65 -16.02 11.46
N THR A 36 21.33 -15.79 10.19
CA THR A 36 20.76 -14.54 9.72
C THR A 36 19.24 -14.50 9.90
N ARG A 37 18.68 -13.27 9.96
CA ARG A 37 17.23 -13.09 10.06
C ARG A 37 16.48 -13.82 8.93
N LEU A 38 16.87 -13.62 7.69
CA LEU A 38 16.23 -14.26 6.54
C LEU A 38 16.42 -15.77 6.55
N GLY A 39 17.65 -16.23 6.85
CA GLY A 39 17.93 -17.66 6.94
C GLY A 39 17.12 -18.35 8.04
N SER A 40 16.95 -17.71 9.20
CA SER A 40 16.09 -18.27 10.28
C SER A 40 14.62 -18.36 9.87
N TYR A 41 14.10 -17.44 9.03
CA TYR A 41 12.75 -17.54 8.49
C TYR A 41 12.61 -18.68 7.49
N LEU A 42 13.61 -18.86 6.61
CA LEU A 42 13.66 -19.98 5.67
C LEU A 42 13.72 -21.32 6.41
N GLU A 43 14.53 -21.40 7.46
CA GLU A 43 14.61 -22.60 8.30
C GLU A 43 13.23 -22.96 8.91
N LEU A 44 12.53 -21.97 9.49
CA LEU A 44 11.20 -22.19 10.05
C LEU A 44 10.18 -22.64 9.00
N LEU A 45 10.17 -22.02 7.84
CA LEU A 45 9.28 -22.37 6.74
C LEU A 45 9.54 -23.80 6.24
N ILE A 46 10.81 -24.16 6.02
CA ILE A 46 11.23 -25.48 5.54
C ILE A 46 10.88 -26.56 6.56
N LYS A 47 11.21 -26.34 7.85
CA LYS A 47 10.91 -27.32 8.92
C LYS A 47 9.43 -27.59 9.13
N ASN A 48 8.58 -26.62 8.79
CA ASN A 48 7.12 -26.73 8.95
C ASN A 48 6.39 -26.93 7.62
N GLU A 49 7.11 -27.20 6.53
CA GLU A 49 6.56 -27.45 5.19
C GLU A 49 5.61 -26.36 4.69
N ILE A 50 5.93 -25.08 5.02
CA ILE A 50 5.13 -23.91 4.64
C ILE A 50 5.69 -23.30 3.35
N ASN A 51 4.85 -23.22 2.34
CA ASN A 51 5.14 -22.55 1.08
C ASN A 51 4.89 -21.03 1.19
N VAL A 52 5.56 -20.25 0.37
CA VAL A 52 5.35 -18.81 0.27
C VAL A 52 5.13 -18.42 -1.18
N VAL A 53 4.07 -17.68 -1.43
CA VAL A 53 3.77 -17.04 -2.73
C VAL A 53 3.59 -15.54 -2.51
N SER A 54 4.22 -14.72 -3.34
CA SER A 54 4.11 -13.27 -3.23
C SER A 54 3.54 -12.66 -4.51
N TYR A 55 2.56 -11.78 -4.33
CA TYR A 55 1.97 -10.97 -5.39
C TYR A 55 2.31 -9.51 -5.12
N HIS A 56 3.40 -9.03 -5.73
CA HIS A 56 3.92 -7.68 -5.57
C HIS A 56 3.38 -6.77 -6.69
N THR A 57 4.21 -6.33 -7.61
CA THR A 57 3.83 -5.41 -8.70
C THR A 57 2.71 -5.93 -9.61
N ASN A 58 2.49 -7.22 -9.67
CA ASN A 58 1.37 -7.79 -10.43
C ASN A 58 0.00 -7.48 -9.79
N ILE A 59 -0.09 -7.36 -8.45
CA ILE A 59 -1.33 -6.91 -7.81
C ILE A 59 -1.47 -5.39 -7.84
N ASP A 60 -0.36 -4.64 -7.86
CA ASP A 60 -0.40 -3.19 -8.02
C ASP A 60 -0.95 -2.79 -9.40
N LYS A 61 -0.57 -3.54 -10.45
CA LYS A 61 -1.01 -3.35 -11.82
C LYS A 61 -2.39 -3.95 -12.14
N ALA A 62 -2.94 -4.78 -11.26
CA ALA A 62 -4.22 -5.43 -11.51
C ALA A 62 -5.34 -4.38 -11.62
N GLU A 63 -6.31 -4.61 -12.51
CA GLU A 63 -7.46 -3.74 -12.72
C GLU A 63 -8.22 -3.41 -11.42
N GLN A 64 -8.30 -4.38 -10.51
CA GLN A 64 -8.88 -4.22 -9.17
C GLN A 64 -7.82 -4.39 -8.08
N GLY A 65 -6.63 -3.88 -8.33
CA GLY A 65 -5.48 -3.94 -7.43
C GLY A 65 -5.52 -2.90 -6.32
N LEU A 66 -4.33 -2.61 -5.74
CA LEU A 66 -4.20 -1.76 -4.56
C LEU A 66 -4.73 -0.34 -4.78
N SER A 67 -4.30 0.34 -5.83
CA SER A 67 -4.74 1.72 -6.11
C SER A 67 -6.26 1.81 -6.34
N TYR A 68 -6.86 0.82 -6.99
CA TYR A 68 -8.30 0.71 -7.17
C TYR A 68 -9.02 0.51 -5.81
N GLU A 69 -8.50 -0.36 -4.96
CA GLU A 69 -9.06 -0.59 -3.63
C GLU A 69 -8.96 0.65 -2.75
N MET A 70 -7.86 1.43 -2.86
CA MET A 70 -7.74 2.74 -2.20
C MET A 70 -8.88 3.68 -2.62
N ALA A 71 -9.12 3.81 -3.92
CA ALA A 71 -10.20 4.64 -4.45
C ALA A 71 -11.57 4.19 -3.93
N LYS A 72 -11.85 2.89 -3.92
CA LYS A 72 -13.11 2.32 -3.40
C LYS A 72 -13.33 2.65 -1.92
N ARG A 73 -12.30 2.49 -1.08
CA ARG A 73 -12.39 2.79 0.36
C ARG A 73 -12.66 4.25 0.63
N LEU A 74 -12.15 5.13 -0.22
CA LEU A 74 -12.41 6.57 -0.16
C LEU A 74 -13.75 6.96 -0.78
N GLN A 75 -14.56 5.98 -1.25
CA GLN A 75 -15.84 6.20 -1.92
C GLN A 75 -15.68 6.98 -3.22
N GLY A 76 -14.59 6.69 -3.95
CA GLY A 76 -14.31 7.28 -5.27
C GLY A 76 -15.32 6.83 -6.30
N GLU A 77 -15.71 7.78 -7.14
CA GLU A 77 -16.58 7.57 -8.31
C GLU A 77 -15.74 7.65 -9.59
N ASN A 78 -16.23 7.10 -10.70
CA ASN A 78 -15.55 7.16 -11.99
C ASN A 78 -14.09 6.70 -11.95
N ILE A 79 -13.81 5.60 -11.24
CA ILE A 79 -12.46 5.06 -11.12
C ILE A 79 -12.00 4.60 -12.50
N ARG A 80 -10.83 5.10 -12.93
CA ARG A 80 -10.30 4.88 -14.27
C ARG A 80 -8.78 4.69 -14.26
N ALA A 81 -8.29 3.79 -15.09
CA ALA A 81 -6.87 3.62 -15.34
C ALA A 81 -6.27 4.87 -16.01
N THR A 82 -4.96 5.00 -15.95
CA THR A 82 -4.18 6.06 -16.58
C THR A 82 -3.06 5.46 -17.40
N ASP A 83 -2.33 6.29 -18.13
CA ASP A 83 -1.11 5.86 -18.85
C ASP A 83 0.06 5.57 -17.88
N ALA A 84 -0.02 6.02 -16.63
CA ALA A 84 0.93 5.60 -15.60
C ALA A 84 0.75 4.12 -15.29
N GLU A 85 1.84 3.39 -15.24
CA GLU A 85 1.85 1.93 -15.08
C GLU A 85 1.11 1.44 -13.81
N PHE A 86 1.14 2.28 -12.76
CA PHE A 86 0.53 2.03 -11.46
C PHE A 86 -0.36 3.21 -11.10
N GLY A 87 -1.56 2.98 -10.74
CA GLY A 87 -2.40 4.04 -10.21
C GLY A 87 -3.73 4.18 -10.94
N VAL A 88 -4.63 4.89 -10.28
CA VAL A 88 -5.96 5.19 -10.79
C VAL A 88 -6.34 6.63 -10.53
N LEU A 89 -7.07 7.23 -11.46
CA LEU A 89 -7.82 8.46 -11.25
C LEU A 89 -9.22 8.12 -10.74
N PHE A 90 -9.71 8.91 -9.81
CA PHE A 90 -11.10 8.84 -9.37
C PHE A 90 -11.63 10.19 -8.93
N ASP A 91 -12.94 10.33 -8.98
CA ASP A 91 -13.60 11.54 -8.58
C ASP A 91 -14.17 11.39 -7.17
N VAL A 92 -14.20 12.49 -6.43
CA VAL A 92 -14.85 12.60 -5.12
C VAL A 92 -15.87 13.73 -5.13
N LYS A 93 -16.88 13.66 -4.28
CA LYS A 93 -17.75 14.82 -4.07
C LYS A 93 -16.90 15.99 -3.62
N PRO A 94 -17.17 17.21 -4.11
CA PRO A 94 -16.39 18.39 -3.73
C PRO A 94 -16.18 18.47 -2.21
N ILE A 95 -14.91 18.43 -1.78
CA ILE A 95 -14.52 18.39 -0.37
C ILE A 95 -13.28 19.26 -0.16
N LYS A 96 -13.09 19.81 1.04
CA LYS A 96 -11.86 20.52 1.38
C LYS A 96 -10.69 19.55 1.53
N LEU A 97 -9.49 19.96 1.09
CA LEU A 97 -8.29 19.12 1.16
C LEU A 97 -8.03 18.58 2.57
N ASN A 98 -8.11 19.45 3.59
CA ASN A 98 -7.90 19.03 4.97
C ASN A 98 -8.93 17.99 5.45
N ASP A 99 -10.19 18.12 5.04
CA ASP A 99 -11.24 17.16 5.41
C ASP A 99 -11.08 15.84 4.67
N PHE A 100 -10.65 15.88 3.41
CA PHE A 100 -10.31 14.68 2.65
C PHE A 100 -9.10 13.95 3.24
N ALA A 101 -8.07 14.69 3.67
CA ALA A 101 -6.91 14.12 4.33
C ALA A 101 -7.26 13.45 5.67
N LYS A 102 -8.12 14.08 6.50
CA LYS A 102 -8.64 13.45 7.73
C LYS A 102 -9.40 12.15 7.43
N LYS A 103 -10.31 12.20 6.45
CA LYS A 103 -11.01 11.00 5.98
C LYS A 103 -10.04 9.92 5.53
N THR A 104 -8.99 10.29 4.81
CA THR A 104 -7.95 9.36 4.36
C THR A 104 -7.22 8.72 5.54
N ALA A 105 -6.81 9.52 6.53
CA ALA A 105 -6.18 9.02 7.77
C ALA A 105 -7.06 8.00 8.50
N GLU A 106 -8.34 8.29 8.63
CA GLU A 106 -9.32 7.41 9.29
C GLU A 106 -9.51 6.10 8.52
N VAL A 107 -9.72 6.19 7.18
CA VAL A 107 -9.98 5.02 6.32
C VAL A 107 -8.81 4.05 6.31
N PHE A 108 -7.58 4.56 6.30
CA PHE A 108 -6.36 3.74 6.29
C PHE A 108 -5.76 3.52 7.68
N SER A 109 -6.40 4.05 8.74
CA SER A 109 -5.90 3.98 10.13
C SER A 109 -4.44 4.43 10.23
N ASP A 110 -4.08 5.47 9.47
CA ASP A 110 -2.72 5.98 9.36
C ASP A 110 -2.59 7.37 10.00
N LYS A 111 -1.85 7.44 11.10
CA LYS A 111 -1.59 8.68 11.84
C LYS A 111 -0.36 9.45 11.35
N SER A 112 0.39 8.87 10.40
CA SER A 112 1.64 9.45 9.90
C SER A 112 1.45 10.30 8.64
N ILE A 113 0.21 10.60 8.26
CA ILE A 113 -0.12 11.34 7.04
C ILE A 113 0.62 12.68 6.98
N LYS A 114 1.20 12.97 5.80
CA LYS A 114 1.71 14.29 5.47
C LYS A 114 0.85 14.92 4.38
N ILE A 115 0.66 16.23 4.45
CA ILE A 115 -0.18 16.99 3.53
C ILE A 115 0.64 18.17 2.99
N SER A 116 0.57 18.37 1.67
CA SER A 116 1.05 19.57 1.01
C SER A 116 -0.08 20.20 0.19
N GLY A 117 -0.13 21.51 0.18
CA GLY A 117 -1.16 22.28 -0.52
C GLY A 117 -2.01 23.16 0.40
N ILE A 118 -2.94 23.91 -0.20
CA ILE A 118 -3.82 24.84 0.53
C ILE A 118 -4.98 24.05 1.15
N GLY A 119 -5.03 23.96 2.48
CA GLY A 119 -5.99 23.15 3.22
C GLY A 119 -7.46 23.41 2.90
N ASP A 120 -7.82 24.67 2.60
CA ASP A 120 -9.18 25.06 2.22
C ASP A 120 -9.49 24.93 0.72
N LYS A 121 -8.52 24.49 -0.10
CA LYS A 121 -8.74 24.19 -1.51
C LYS A 121 -9.82 23.12 -1.62
N THR A 122 -10.82 23.36 -2.45
CA THR A 122 -11.82 22.32 -2.78
C THR A 122 -11.23 21.39 -3.85
N ILE A 123 -11.24 20.12 -3.57
CA ILE A 123 -10.75 19.07 -4.47
C ILE A 123 -11.90 18.22 -5.00
N LYS A 124 -11.72 17.64 -6.18
CA LYS A 124 -12.70 16.78 -6.86
C LYS A 124 -12.08 15.55 -7.49
N THR A 125 -10.85 15.64 -7.97
CA THR A 125 -10.17 14.55 -8.67
C THR A 125 -8.90 14.16 -7.92
N VAL A 126 -8.74 12.87 -7.69
CA VAL A 126 -7.61 12.27 -6.98
C VAL A 126 -6.92 11.27 -7.90
N PHE A 127 -5.61 11.32 -7.96
CA PHE A 127 -4.78 10.25 -8.51
C PHE A 127 -4.14 9.50 -7.37
N ALA A 128 -4.38 8.19 -7.29
CA ALA A 128 -3.86 7.34 -6.21
C ALA A 128 -2.88 6.29 -6.74
N VAL A 129 -1.76 6.16 -6.06
CA VAL A 129 -0.76 5.09 -6.25
C VAL A 129 -0.30 4.59 -4.89
N SER A 130 -0.41 3.29 -4.62
CA SER A 130 0.05 2.67 -3.37
C SER A 130 1.57 2.58 -3.25
N GLY A 131 2.06 2.29 -2.06
CA GLY A 131 3.47 1.98 -1.81
C GLY A 131 4.43 3.10 -2.19
N SER A 132 5.46 2.78 -2.94
CA SER A 132 6.50 3.74 -3.32
C SER A 132 6.15 4.65 -4.50
N GLY A 133 4.87 4.80 -4.85
CA GLY A 133 4.42 5.63 -5.97
C GLY A 133 4.89 7.09 -5.91
N GLY A 134 5.12 7.63 -4.72
CA GLY A 134 5.68 8.97 -4.52
C GLY A 134 7.15 9.14 -4.95
N ARG A 135 7.79 8.06 -5.40
CA ARG A 135 9.15 8.11 -5.99
C ARG A 135 9.14 8.08 -7.51
N ASP A 136 7.99 7.81 -8.11
CA ASP A 136 7.83 7.64 -9.56
C ASP A 136 7.54 9.00 -10.23
N ALA A 137 8.37 9.35 -11.23
CA ALA A 137 8.25 10.61 -11.95
C ALA A 137 7.04 10.61 -12.92
N ASP A 138 6.70 9.46 -13.50
CA ASP A 138 5.56 9.34 -14.41
C ASP A 138 4.24 9.39 -13.62
N ALA A 139 4.21 8.80 -12.42
CA ALA A 139 3.08 8.94 -11.50
C ALA A 139 2.88 10.41 -11.08
N TYR A 140 3.96 11.11 -10.70
CA TYR A 140 3.90 12.53 -10.36
C TYR A 140 3.39 13.37 -11.53
N LYS A 141 3.92 13.15 -12.73
CA LYS A 141 3.47 13.83 -13.94
C LYS A 141 2.00 13.60 -14.22
N THR A 142 1.54 12.36 -14.13
CA THR A 142 0.13 11.99 -14.32
C THR A 142 -0.77 12.71 -13.30
N ALA A 143 -0.37 12.76 -12.03
CA ALA A 143 -1.09 13.48 -10.99
C ALA A 143 -1.20 14.97 -11.32
N LYS A 144 -0.07 15.60 -11.67
CA LYS A 144 0.00 17.03 -12.00
C LYS A 144 -0.93 17.42 -13.16
N GLU A 145 -0.99 16.59 -14.18
CA GLU A 145 -1.76 16.87 -15.41
C GLU A 145 -3.25 16.59 -15.24
N ASN A 146 -3.67 15.72 -14.31
CA ASN A 146 -5.02 15.17 -14.30
C ASN A 146 -5.76 15.24 -12.96
N ALA A 147 -5.11 15.64 -11.86
CA ALA A 147 -5.70 15.57 -10.54
C ALA A 147 -5.53 16.85 -9.72
N ASP A 148 -6.41 17.03 -8.74
CA ASP A 148 -6.25 18.06 -7.69
C ASP A 148 -5.33 17.57 -6.58
N VAL A 149 -5.28 16.23 -6.36
CA VAL A 149 -4.54 15.58 -5.28
C VAL A 149 -3.80 14.36 -5.81
N PHE A 150 -2.53 14.25 -5.45
CA PHE A 150 -1.73 13.04 -5.55
C PHE A 150 -1.75 12.32 -4.19
N LEU A 151 -2.44 11.20 -4.11
CA LEU A 151 -2.52 10.32 -2.94
C LEU A 151 -1.56 9.15 -3.11
N THR A 152 -0.51 9.07 -2.29
CA THR A 152 0.54 8.06 -2.44
C THR A 152 1.32 7.86 -1.14
N ALA A 153 2.46 7.14 -1.19
CA ALA A 153 3.41 7.05 -0.10
C ALA A 153 4.85 7.27 -0.59
N GLU A 154 5.79 7.42 0.33
CA GLU A 154 7.23 7.59 0.07
C GLU A 154 7.57 8.73 -0.91
N VAL A 155 6.97 9.89 -0.71
CA VAL A 155 7.15 11.04 -1.59
C VAL A 155 8.55 11.65 -1.46
N LYS A 156 9.24 11.82 -2.59
CA LYS A 156 10.50 12.57 -2.64
C LYS A 156 10.31 14.01 -2.18
N HIS A 157 11.26 14.53 -1.41
CA HIS A 157 11.22 15.94 -0.96
C HIS A 157 11.08 16.91 -2.12
N SER A 158 11.77 16.68 -3.25
CA SER A 158 11.67 17.52 -4.45
C SER A 158 10.25 17.59 -4.99
N PHE A 159 9.47 16.53 -4.93
CA PHE A 159 8.10 16.52 -5.41
C PHE A 159 7.16 17.38 -4.55
N PHE A 160 7.41 17.48 -3.25
CA PHE A 160 6.67 18.45 -2.42
C PHE A 160 6.93 19.90 -2.85
N LEU A 161 8.19 20.23 -3.18
CA LEU A 161 8.54 21.57 -3.66
C LEU A 161 7.95 21.86 -5.05
N GLU A 162 8.04 20.89 -5.94
CA GLU A 162 7.45 21.00 -7.29
C GLU A 162 5.93 21.14 -7.22
N ALA A 163 5.27 20.36 -6.37
CA ALA A 163 3.82 20.37 -6.19
C ALA A 163 3.29 21.72 -5.70
N GLU A 164 4.04 22.40 -4.80
CA GLU A 164 3.70 23.74 -4.35
C GLU A 164 3.69 24.72 -5.53
N HIS A 165 4.71 24.66 -6.40
CA HIS A 165 4.82 25.49 -7.59
C HIS A 165 3.71 25.14 -8.63
N ASP A 166 3.41 23.85 -8.79
CA ASP A 166 2.45 23.35 -9.77
C ASP A 166 0.98 23.47 -9.33
N GLY A 167 0.75 23.84 -8.05
CA GLY A 167 -0.59 23.91 -7.47
C GLY A 167 -1.26 22.55 -7.24
N LEU A 168 -0.48 21.44 -7.32
CA LEU A 168 -0.91 20.10 -6.98
C LEU A 168 -0.89 19.92 -5.46
N SER A 169 -1.90 19.29 -4.90
CA SER A 169 -1.88 18.88 -3.49
C SER A 169 -1.34 17.46 -3.38
N ILE A 170 -0.58 17.17 -2.32
CA ILE A 170 -0.10 15.82 -2.03
C ILE A 170 -0.64 15.38 -0.68
N ILE A 171 -1.15 14.15 -0.62
CA ILE A 171 -1.42 13.43 0.63
C ILE A 171 -0.52 12.19 0.62
N GLU A 172 0.44 12.18 1.55
CA GLU A 172 1.36 11.04 1.72
C GLU A 172 0.91 10.18 2.91
N LEU A 173 0.52 8.95 2.62
CA LEU A 173 0.34 7.88 3.59
C LEU A 173 1.68 7.24 3.95
N SER A 174 1.74 6.46 5.02
CA SER A 174 2.82 5.50 5.17
C SER A 174 2.73 4.41 4.09
N HIS A 175 3.86 3.84 3.73
CA HIS A 175 3.90 2.68 2.83
C HIS A 175 2.98 1.57 3.36
N HIS A 176 3.14 1.22 4.63
CA HIS A 176 2.30 0.23 5.31
C HIS A 176 0.80 0.59 5.25
N GLY A 177 0.42 1.82 5.57
CA GLY A 177 -0.97 2.27 5.55
C GLY A 177 -1.60 2.15 4.17
N SER A 178 -0.86 2.48 3.11
CA SER A 178 -1.35 2.39 1.74
C SER A 178 -1.51 0.96 1.23
N GLU A 179 -0.79 -0.03 1.81
CA GLU A 179 -0.73 -1.40 1.30
C GLU A 179 -1.31 -2.47 2.23
N ALA A 180 -1.52 -2.19 3.52
CA ALA A 180 -2.11 -3.17 4.46
C ALA A 180 -3.47 -3.72 3.99
N ILE A 181 -4.18 -2.96 3.18
CA ILE A 181 -5.45 -3.33 2.53
C ILE A 181 -5.35 -4.51 1.57
N VAL A 182 -4.13 -4.90 1.15
CA VAL A 182 -3.91 -6.04 0.23
C VAL A 182 -4.43 -7.36 0.80
N CYS A 183 -4.44 -7.51 2.13
CA CYS A 183 -4.98 -8.69 2.78
C CYS A 183 -6.46 -8.91 2.46
N ASP A 184 -7.25 -7.84 2.32
CA ASP A 184 -8.67 -7.94 1.96
C ASP A 184 -8.85 -8.30 0.48
N ILE A 185 -7.94 -7.85 -0.37
CA ILE A 185 -7.92 -8.23 -1.80
C ILE A 185 -7.63 -9.73 -1.93
N PHE A 186 -6.61 -10.22 -1.23
CA PHE A 186 -6.26 -11.66 -1.24
C PHE A 186 -7.36 -12.53 -0.66
N GLU A 187 -7.94 -12.14 0.48
CA GLU A 187 -9.07 -12.86 1.07
C GLU A 187 -10.22 -13.01 0.06
N ARG A 188 -10.58 -11.91 -0.59
CA ARG A 188 -11.65 -11.90 -1.60
C ARG A 188 -11.32 -12.77 -2.81
N ALA A 189 -10.09 -12.73 -3.28
CA ALA A 189 -9.62 -13.52 -4.43
C ALA A 189 -9.55 -15.02 -4.13
N LEU A 190 -9.17 -15.39 -2.92
CA LEU A 190 -9.01 -16.79 -2.51
C LEU A 190 -10.32 -17.46 -2.05
N LYS A 191 -11.32 -16.66 -1.69
CA LYS A 191 -12.61 -17.19 -1.19
C LYS A 191 -13.27 -18.26 -2.07
N PRO A 192 -13.21 -18.18 -3.43
CA PRO A 192 -13.79 -19.20 -4.29
C PRO A 192 -13.08 -20.56 -4.27
N LEU A 193 -11.90 -20.67 -3.69
CA LEU A 193 -11.07 -21.91 -3.72
C LEU A 193 -11.43 -22.93 -2.65
N ASP A 194 -12.43 -22.67 -1.80
CA ASP A 194 -12.85 -23.54 -0.69
C ASP A 194 -11.68 -23.97 0.22
N VAL A 195 -10.80 -23.04 0.53
CA VAL A 195 -9.68 -23.23 1.45
C VAL A 195 -9.90 -22.42 2.74
N LYS A 196 -9.35 -22.92 3.85
CA LYS A 196 -9.34 -22.14 5.09
C LYS A 196 -8.39 -20.96 4.95
N ILE A 197 -8.93 -19.75 5.09
CA ILE A 197 -8.16 -18.50 5.03
C ILE A 197 -8.01 -17.91 6.43
N ILE A 198 -6.79 -17.55 6.79
CA ILE A 198 -6.48 -16.83 8.04
C ILE A 198 -5.77 -15.55 7.65
N LYS A 199 -6.44 -14.43 7.91
CA LYS A 199 -5.85 -13.12 7.66
C LYS A 199 -4.94 -12.72 8.83
N ALA A 200 -3.71 -12.37 8.51
CA ALA A 200 -2.72 -11.89 9.47
C ALA A 200 -2.07 -10.63 8.92
N ASN A 201 -2.27 -9.51 9.59
CA ASN A 201 -1.60 -8.26 9.26
C ASN A 201 -0.25 -8.20 10.00
N SER A 202 0.80 -7.78 9.30
CA SER A 202 2.01 -7.31 9.95
C SER A 202 1.74 -5.97 10.63
N GLU A 203 2.36 -5.72 11.75
CA GLU A 203 2.28 -4.41 12.40
C GLU A 203 3.07 -3.36 11.61
N CYS A 204 2.67 -2.10 11.74
CA CYS A 204 3.44 -0.99 11.19
C CYS A 204 4.84 -0.99 11.83
N PRO A 205 5.93 -0.90 11.02
CA PRO A 205 7.30 -1.02 11.55
C PRO A 205 7.78 0.20 12.34
N PHE A 206 6.96 1.23 12.46
CA PHE A 206 7.28 2.45 13.23
C PHE A 206 6.04 2.93 14.00
N ARG A 207 6.26 3.83 14.96
CA ARG A 207 5.22 4.53 15.69
C ARG A 207 5.39 6.03 15.50
N THR A 208 4.29 6.76 15.49
CA THR A 208 4.29 8.23 15.51
C THR A 208 4.49 8.74 16.94
N LEU A 209 4.91 10.01 17.08
CA LEU A 209 5.06 10.62 18.42
C LEU A 209 3.75 10.66 19.21
N GLU A 210 2.59 10.70 18.53
CA GLU A 210 1.27 10.68 19.17
C GLU A 210 0.91 9.30 19.77
N GLU A 211 1.70 8.27 19.45
CA GLU A 211 1.49 6.88 19.93
C GLU A 211 2.45 6.51 21.09
N ILE A 212 3.21 7.48 21.57
CA ILE A 212 4.14 7.35 22.71
C ILE A 212 3.56 8.05 23.93
#